data_bf69ff58b28137d76e0243df378955cb
#
_entry.id   bf69ff58b28137d76e0243df378955cb
#
_cell.length_a   1.000
_cell.length_b   1.000
_cell.length_c   1.000
_cell.angle_alpha   90.00
_cell.angle_beta   90.00
_cell.angle_gamma   90.00
#
_symmetry.space_group_name_H-M   'P 1'
#
loop_
_entity.id
_entity.type
_entity.pdbx_description
1 polymer ?
#
loop_
_entity_poly.entity_id
_entity_poly.type
_entity_poly.pdbx_seq_one_letter_code
_entity_poly.pdbx_strand_id
1 'polypeptide(L)'
;MPGVLANLADDVPGLEGWDLYGTVDRLEGESIGTWFFCFIVPLWFGSSTYVWTCRDGGTHHTTIALQPRSVILGYSRTSAWFGAIVFGVAGLASYELRGGLLITGLVLAAIAAALTFGAGRLGHAERKRRMLLRRIVGLGAPPELLPADMVSEIREDLVEDWNAESETPWYNAIMAGEGSELLIAIAEYHQKASLIERARTNLAS
;
A
#
# COMPACT_ATOMS: atom_id res chain seq x y z
N MET A 1 8.46 20.97 -4.03
CA MET A 1 7.49 20.32 -3.12
C MET A 1 8.11 19.86 -1.78
N PRO A 2 8.57 20.71 -0.88
CA PRO A 2 9.08 20.26 0.41
C PRO A 2 8.17 20.58 1.60
N GLY A 3 7.01 21.20 1.40
CA GLY A 3 6.24 21.77 2.52
C GLY A 3 5.11 20.92 3.11
N VAL A 4 4.45 20.13 2.28
CA VAL A 4 3.19 19.46 2.65
C VAL A 4 3.41 18.13 3.36
N LEU A 5 4.40 17.37 2.92
CA LEU A 5 4.65 16.03 3.48
C LEU A 5 5.34 16.07 4.85
N ALA A 6 5.89 17.21 5.26
CA ALA A 6 6.63 17.36 6.53
C ALA A 6 5.73 17.46 7.76
N ASN A 7 4.48 17.90 7.63
CA ASN A 7 3.59 18.15 8.78
C ASN A 7 2.68 16.98 9.17
N LEU A 8 2.62 15.91 8.38
CA LEU A 8 1.73 14.77 8.63
C LEU A 8 2.37 13.63 9.45
N ALA A 9 3.65 13.78 9.83
CA ALA A 9 4.44 12.69 10.39
C ALA A 9 4.38 12.51 11.92
N ASP A 10 3.82 13.45 12.67
CA ASP A 10 4.12 13.54 14.10
C ASP A 10 3.12 12.92 15.10
N ASP A 11 1.98 12.37 14.67
CA ASP A 11 0.96 11.90 15.60
C ASP A 11 0.41 10.50 15.34
N VAL A 12 1.26 9.47 15.39
CA VAL A 12 0.77 8.17 15.86
C VAL A 12 1.56 7.79 17.10
N PRO A 13 0.95 7.91 18.30
CA PRO A 13 1.57 7.39 19.50
C PRO A 13 1.90 5.93 19.28
N GLY A 14 3.13 5.51 19.56
CA GLY A 14 3.45 4.12 19.75
C GLY A 14 2.59 3.59 20.90
N LEU A 15 1.37 3.15 20.57
CA LEU A 15 0.48 2.52 21.52
C LEU A 15 1.17 1.21 21.93
N GLU A 16 1.61 1.12 23.17
CA GLU A 16 2.14 -0.14 23.72
C GLU A 16 1.17 -1.28 23.39
N GLY A 17 1.68 -2.32 22.74
CA GLY A 17 0.89 -3.47 22.31
C GLY A 17 0.27 -3.38 20.92
N TRP A 18 0.46 -2.29 20.17
CA TRP A 18 0.02 -2.18 18.79
C TRP A 18 1.18 -2.34 17.81
N ASP A 19 1.01 -3.23 16.85
CA ASP A 19 1.98 -3.49 15.79
C ASP A 19 1.34 -3.44 14.41
N LEU A 20 2.13 -3.04 13.41
CA LEU A 20 1.69 -2.96 12.01
C LEU A 20 1.87 -4.30 11.31
N TYR A 21 0.77 -4.96 11.00
CA TYR A 21 0.76 -6.27 10.35
C TYR A 21 0.01 -6.26 9.02
N GLY A 22 0.07 -7.40 8.33
CA GLY A 22 -0.71 -7.63 7.12
C GLY A 22 -0.29 -6.74 5.95
N THR A 23 0.99 -6.35 5.89
CA THR A 23 1.47 -5.48 4.81
C THR A 23 1.15 -6.01 3.43
N VAL A 24 0.41 -5.21 2.66
CA VAL A 24 0.01 -5.45 1.28
C VAL A 24 0.52 -4.31 0.38
N ASP A 25 0.39 -4.50 -0.92
CA ASP A 25 0.65 -3.48 -1.92
C ASP A 25 2.05 -2.84 -1.82
N ARG A 26 3.07 -3.68 -1.57
CA ARG A 26 4.46 -3.24 -1.42
C ARG A 26 5.03 -2.71 -2.73
N LEU A 27 5.52 -1.47 -2.69
CA LEU A 27 6.20 -0.80 -3.80
C LEU A 27 7.38 0.00 -3.25
N GLU A 28 8.61 -0.41 -3.52
CA GLU A 28 9.86 0.38 -3.32
C GLU A 28 9.87 1.36 -2.13
N GLY A 29 9.61 0.87 -0.92
CA GLY A 29 9.53 1.69 0.29
C GLY A 29 8.14 2.21 0.66
N GLU A 30 7.13 1.80 -0.10
CA GLU A 30 5.72 2.08 0.20
C GLU A 30 4.99 0.78 0.52
N SER A 31 4.05 0.84 1.46
CA SER A 31 3.23 -0.32 1.81
C SER A 31 1.95 0.11 2.54
N ILE A 32 0.95 -0.74 2.48
CA ILE A 32 -0.26 -0.61 3.30
C ILE A 32 -0.18 -1.66 4.39
N GLY A 33 -0.39 -1.25 5.63
CA GLY A 33 -0.50 -2.14 6.77
C GLY A 33 -1.75 -1.84 7.59
N THR A 34 -2.09 -2.73 8.49
CA THR A 34 -3.15 -2.52 9.47
C THR A 34 -2.56 -2.65 10.87
N TRP A 35 -2.93 -1.76 11.76
CA TRP A 35 -2.56 -1.83 13.15
C TRP A 35 -3.35 -2.92 13.85
N PHE A 36 -2.65 -3.81 14.55
CA PHE A 36 -3.25 -4.85 15.37
C PHE A 36 -2.80 -4.69 16.81
N PHE A 37 -3.74 -4.83 17.73
CA PHE A 37 -3.42 -5.03 19.12
C PHE A 37 -2.99 -6.48 19.32
N CYS A 38 -1.73 -6.66 19.72
CA CYS A 38 -1.09 -7.95 19.85
C CYS A 38 -0.73 -8.24 21.30
N PHE A 39 -1.01 -9.45 21.74
CA PHE A 39 -0.47 -9.99 22.99
C PHE A 39 0.55 -11.10 22.68
N ILE A 40 0.12 -12.22 22.13
CA ILE A 40 0.95 -13.26 21.52
C ILE A 40 0.56 -13.43 20.06
N VAL A 41 -0.71 -13.18 19.76
CA VAL A 41 -1.31 -13.16 18.43
C VAL A 41 -2.12 -11.88 18.27
N PRO A 42 -2.37 -11.41 17.05
CA PRO A 42 -3.23 -10.26 16.82
C PRO A 42 -4.64 -10.58 17.28
N LEU A 43 -5.16 -9.79 18.24
CA LEU A 43 -6.49 -9.97 18.83
C LEU A 43 -7.52 -9.09 18.15
N TRP A 44 -7.21 -7.81 17.99
CA TRP A 44 -8.07 -6.81 17.37
C TRP A 44 -7.29 -6.06 16.30
N PHE A 45 -8.00 -5.58 15.29
CA PHE A 45 -7.45 -4.66 14.29
C PHE A 45 -8.02 -3.25 14.51
N GLY A 46 -7.17 -2.26 14.27
CA GLY A 46 -7.52 -0.85 14.30
C GLY A 46 -7.65 -0.26 12.89
N SER A 47 -7.00 0.85 12.65
CA SER A 47 -6.98 1.53 11.35
C SER A 47 -5.95 0.89 10.40
N SER A 48 -6.18 1.04 9.11
CA SER A 48 -5.14 0.80 8.11
C SER A 48 -4.32 2.06 7.89
N THR A 49 -3.05 1.87 7.58
CA THR A 49 -2.09 2.96 7.41
C THR A 49 -1.32 2.75 6.12
N TYR A 50 -1.21 3.80 5.34
CA TYR A 50 -0.29 3.89 4.23
C TYR A 50 1.04 4.43 4.73
N VAL A 51 2.11 3.70 4.48
CA VAL A 51 3.47 4.03 4.91
C VAL A 51 4.33 4.24 3.67
N TRP A 52 5.09 5.33 3.64
CA TRP A 52 6.04 5.60 2.56
C TRP A 52 7.35 6.17 3.08
N THR A 53 8.41 5.92 2.33
CA THR A 53 9.74 6.44 2.64
C THR A 53 10.10 7.55 1.67
N CYS A 54 10.38 8.73 2.18
CA CYS A 54 10.86 9.86 1.41
C CYS A 54 12.32 9.69 0.97
N ARG A 55 12.77 10.52 0.02
CA ARG A 55 14.15 10.49 -0.49
C ARG A 55 15.22 10.82 0.55
N ASP A 56 14.86 11.53 1.59
CA ASP A 56 15.69 11.86 2.76
C ASP A 56 15.85 10.70 3.75
N GLY A 57 15.18 9.57 3.50
CA GLY A 57 15.17 8.39 4.37
C GLY A 57 14.13 8.46 5.49
N GLY A 58 13.38 9.54 5.60
CA GLY A 58 12.26 9.68 6.53
C GLY A 58 11.11 8.74 6.17
N THR A 59 10.52 8.09 7.17
CA THR A 59 9.31 7.27 6.98
C THR A 59 8.11 8.07 7.44
N HIS A 60 7.18 8.25 6.54
CA HIS A 60 5.91 8.93 6.79
C HIS A 60 4.77 7.93 6.74
N HIS A 61 3.67 8.28 7.38
CA HIS A 61 2.48 7.44 7.40
C HIS A 61 1.21 8.29 7.44
N THR A 62 0.15 7.80 6.84
CA THR A 62 -1.18 8.40 6.94
C THR A 62 -2.22 7.32 7.17
N THR A 63 -3.22 7.64 7.97
CA THR A 63 -4.34 6.75 8.22
C THR A 63 -5.25 6.73 6.99
N ILE A 64 -5.58 5.54 6.53
CA ILE A 64 -6.45 5.30 5.37
C ILE A 64 -7.67 4.47 5.77
N ALA A 65 -8.64 4.39 4.87
CA ALA A 65 -9.78 3.50 5.05
C ALA A 65 -9.32 2.06 5.29
N LEU A 66 -10.02 1.35 6.17
CA LEU A 66 -9.68 -0.02 6.52
C LEU A 66 -9.57 -0.90 5.27
N GLN A 67 -8.42 -1.57 5.14
CA GLN A 67 -8.13 -2.45 4.00
C GLN A 67 -8.38 -3.92 4.37
N PRO A 68 -9.50 -4.52 3.96
CA PRO A 68 -9.86 -5.90 4.34
C PRO A 68 -8.78 -6.92 3.97
N ARG A 69 -8.09 -6.72 2.82
CA ARG A 69 -7.00 -7.59 2.37
C ARG A 69 -5.83 -7.59 3.36
N SER A 70 -5.49 -6.42 3.92
CA SER A 70 -4.43 -6.30 4.92
C SER A 70 -4.82 -7.00 6.22
N VAL A 71 -6.07 -6.85 6.66
CA VAL A 71 -6.61 -7.51 7.85
C VAL A 71 -6.58 -9.04 7.69
N ILE A 72 -7.17 -9.55 6.60
CA ILE A 72 -7.21 -11.00 6.32
C ILE A 72 -5.80 -11.57 6.25
N LEU A 73 -4.88 -10.87 5.56
CA LEU A 73 -3.51 -11.34 5.42
C LEU A 73 -2.76 -11.33 6.77
N GLY A 74 -3.00 -10.33 7.63
CA GLY A 74 -2.45 -10.27 8.98
C GLY A 74 -2.86 -11.49 9.80
N TYR A 75 -4.16 -11.75 9.91
CA TYR A 75 -4.65 -12.93 10.63
C TYR A 75 -4.18 -14.25 10.00
N SER A 76 -4.25 -14.40 8.68
CA SER A 76 -3.87 -15.63 8.01
C SER A 76 -2.39 -15.96 8.21
N ARG A 77 -1.50 -14.99 8.11
CA ARG A 77 -0.06 -15.16 8.37
C ARG A 77 0.19 -15.60 9.81
N THR A 78 -0.39 -14.87 10.76
CA THR A 78 -0.16 -15.14 12.17
C THR A 78 -0.73 -16.49 12.59
N SER A 79 -1.95 -16.81 12.15
CA SER A 79 -2.56 -18.12 12.43
C SER A 79 -1.76 -19.28 11.84
N ALA A 80 -1.22 -19.11 10.63
CA ALA A 80 -0.39 -20.13 9.99
C ALA A 80 0.95 -20.32 10.73
N TRP A 81 1.62 -19.24 11.15
CA TRP A 81 2.84 -19.32 11.96
C TRP A 81 2.58 -19.93 13.33
N PHE A 82 1.52 -19.49 14.00
CA PHE A 82 1.14 -20.02 15.31
C PHE A 82 0.83 -21.51 15.22
N GLY A 83 0.04 -21.92 14.23
CA GLY A 83 -0.24 -23.33 13.97
C GLY A 83 1.03 -24.13 13.68
N ALA A 84 1.96 -23.61 12.86
CA ALA A 84 3.22 -24.27 12.56
C ALA A 84 4.05 -24.52 13.83
N ILE A 85 4.12 -23.53 14.72
CA ILE A 85 4.83 -23.66 16.01
C ILE A 85 4.15 -24.70 16.90
N VAL A 86 2.83 -24.59 17.09
CA VAL A 86 2.06 -25.50 17.97
C VAL A 86 2.18 -26.94 17.48
N PHE A 87 1.95 -27.21 16.19
CA PHE A 87 2.05 -28.57 15.65
C PHE A 87 3.49 -29.06 15.61
N GLY A 88 4.47 -28.18 15.41
CA GLY A 88 5.89 -28.51 15.48
C GLY A 88 6.30 -28.96 16.89
N VAL A 89 5.96 -28.17 17.90
CA VAL A 89 6.25 -28.50 19.31
C VAL A 89 5.50 -29.76 19.76
N ALA A 90 4.21 -29.87 19.45
CA ALA A 90 3.40 -31.06 19.76
C ALA A 90 3.97 -32.33 19.08
N GLY A 91 4.43 -32.21 17.85
CA GLY A 91 5.06 -33.33 17.13
C GLY A 91 6.40 -33.76 17.72
N LEU A 92 7.17 -32.84 18.30
CA LEU A 92 8.40 -33.18 19.02
C LEU A 92 8.11 -33.84 20.36
N ALA A 93 7.04 -33.45 21.04
CA ALA A 93 6.63 -33.97 22.33
C ALA A 93 5.88 -35.33 22.26
N SER A 94 5.21 -35.60 21.15
CA SER A 94 4.38 -36.80 20.99
C SER A 94 5.11 -37.92 20.24
N TYR A 95 5.30 -39.07 20.88
CA TYR A 95 5.97 -40.19 20.22
C TYR A 95 5.05 -40.87 19.19
N GLU A 96 3.78 -41.06 19.51
CA GLU A 96 2.83 -41.83 18.67
C GLU A 96 2.34 -41.06 17.42
N LEU A 97 2.11 -39.74 17.56
CA LEU A 97 1.58 -38.90 16.47
C LEU A 97 2.66 -38.05 15.78
N ARG A 98 3.93 -38.29 16.11
CA ARG A 98 5.06 -37.45 15.69
C ARG A 98 5.09 -37.14 14.19
N GLY A 99 4.93 -38.17 13.35
CA GLY A 99 5.01 -38.00 11.89
C GLY A 99 3.92 -37.07 11.34
N GLY A 100 2.67 -37.29 11.73
CA GLY A 100 1.54 -36.49 11.29
C GLY A 100 1.60 -35.04 11.74
N LEU A 101 1.94 -34.81 13.01
CA LEU A 101 2.02 -33.45 13.59
C LEU A 101 3.18 -32.66 12.97
N LEU A 102 4.34 -33.25 12.75
CA LEU A 102 5.47 -32.59 12.12
C LEU A 102 5.19 -32.23 10.65
N ILE A 103 4.53 -33.13 9.89
CA ILE A 103 4.13 -32.85 8.52
C ILE A 103 3.13 -31.69 8.50
N THR A 104 2.13 -31.67 9.38
CA THR A 104 1.16 -30.59 9.49
C THR A 104 1.86 -29.26 9.82
N GLY A 105 2.79 -29.26 10.77
CA GLY A 105 3.59 -28.08 11.11
C GLY A 105 4.40 -27.54 9.92
N LEU A 106 5.03 -28.44 9.17
CA LEU A 106 5.80 -28.06 7.98
C LEU A 106 4.92 -27.48 6.88
N VAL A 107 3.73 -28.04 6.64
CA VAL A 107 2.77 -27.52 5.66
C VAL A 107 2.30 -26.12 6.07
N LEU A 108 1.97 -25.93 7.34
CA LEU A 108 1.58 -24.59 7.84
C LEU A 108 2.72 -23.59 7.77
N ALA A 109 3.96 -24.01 8.04
CA ALA A 109 5.13 -23.15 7.86
C ALA A 109 5.34 -22.74 6.39
N ALA A 110 5.16 -23.66 5.46
CA ALA A 110 5.22 -23.37 4.03
C ALA A 110 4.11 -22.39 3.59
N ILE A 111 2.89 -22.55 4.07
CA ILE A 111 1.77 -21.63 3.83
C ILE A 111 2.09 -20.26 4.44
N ALA A 112 2.58 -20.20 5.69
CA ALA A 112 2.96 -18.96 6.35
C ALA A 112 4.05 -18.22 5.57
N ALA A 113 5.06 -18.93 5.10
CA ALA A 113 6.12 -18.37 4.26
C ALA A 113 5.55 -17.84 2.92
N ALA A 114 4.70 -18.60 2.24
CA ALA A 114 4.06 -18.16 1.00
C ALA A 114 3.20 -16.90 1.21
N LEU A 115 2.44 -16.82 2.30
CA LEU A 115 1.66 -15.63 2.67
C LEU A 115 2.56 -14.45 3.03
N THR A 116 3.73 -14.69 3.64
CA THR A 116 4.65 -13.64 4.06
C THR A 116 5.41 -13.03 2.88
N PHE A 117 5.89 -13.86 1.97
CA PHE A 117 6.75 -13.41 0.87
C PHE A 117 6.01 -13.28 -0.45
N GLY A 118 4.95 -14.04 -0.67
CA GLY A 118 4.18 -14.07 -1.93
C GLY A 118 2.93 -13.18 -1.93
N ALA A 119 2.15 -13.24 -0.87
CA ALA A 119 0.93 -12.45 -0.78
C ALA A 119 1.22 -10.96 -0.52
N GLY A 120 0.37 -10.08 -1.02
CA GLY A 120 0.51 -8.63 -0.86
C GLY A 120 1.37 -7.98 -1.95
N ARG A 121 1.72 -8.70 -3.02
CA ARG A 121 2.33 -8.11 -4.20
C ARG A 121 1.29 -7.42 -5.07
N LEU A 122 1.68 -6.29 -5.65
CA LEU A 122 0.88 -5.57 -6.63
C LEU A 122 0.84 -6.33 -7.96
N GLY A 123 -0.31 -6.31 -8.63
CA GLY A 123 -0.42 -6.72 -10.01
C GLY A 123 0.43 -5.83 -10.94
N HIS A 124 0.84 -6.35 -12.08
CA HIS A 124 1.74 -5.64 -13.00
C HIS A 124 1.19 -4.28 -13.46
N ALA A 125 -0.10 -4.21 -13.79
CA ALA A 125 -0.76 -2.98 -14.22
C ALA A 125 -0.81 -1.93 -13.08
N GLU A 126 -1.20 -2.36 -11.88
CA GLU A 126 -1.27 -1.49 -10.72
C GLU A 126 0.13 -1.02 -10.28
N ARG A 127 1.13 -1.88 -10.37
CA ARG A 127 2.51 -1.49 -10.11
C ARG A 127 2.98 -0.39 -11.07
N LYS A 128 2.68 -0.51 -12.37
CA LYS A 128 3.01 0.53 -13.36
C LYS A 128 2.31 1.85 -13.04
N ARG A 129 1.01 1.79 -12.70
CA ARG A 129 0.22 2.96 -12.29
C ARG A 129 0.87 3.67 -11.11
N ARG A 130 1.18 2.95 -10.04
CA ARG A 130 1.80 3.51 -8.84
C ARG A 130 3.20 4.02 -9.05
N MET A 131 4.00 3.35 -9.89
CA MET A 131 5.34 3.85 -10.25
C MET A 131 5.28 5.18 -11.01
N LEU A 132 4.29 5.37 -11.89
CA LEU A 132 4.05 6.62 -12.59
C LEU A 132 3.67 7.73 -11.60
N LEU A 133 2.69 7.48 -10.72
CA LEU A 133 2.28 8.44 -9.70
C LEU A 133 3.45 8.81 -8.79
N ARG A 134 4.25 7.85 -8.35
CA ARG A 134 5.43 8.09 -7.52
C ARG A 134 6.48 8.95 -8.21
N ARG A 135 6.65 8.82 -9.52
CA ARG A 135 7.61 9.63 -10.28
C ARG A 135 7.20 11.09 -10.31
N ILE A 136 5.90 11.36 -10.46
CA ILE A 136 5.35 12.70 -10.65
C ILE A 136 5.03 13.36 -9.31
N VAL A 137 4.25 12.69 -8.48
CA VAL A 137 3.74 13.21 -7.20
C VAL A 137 4.74 12.99 -6.05
N GLY A 138 5.69 12.06 -6.22
CA GLY A 138 6.56 11.60 -5.13
C GLY A 138 5.92 10.52 -4.25
N LEU A 139 4.65 10.18 -4.49
CA LEU A 139 3.84 9.23 -3.75
C LEU A 139 3.14 8.27 -4.72
N GLY A 140 3.33 6.96 -4.55
CA GLY A 140 2.72 5.95 -5.42
C GLY A 140 1.29 5.58 -5.03
N ALA A 141 0.70 6.26 -4.05
CA ALA A 141 -0.67 6.01 -3.63
C ALA A 141 -1.67 6.54 -4.66
N PRO A 142 -2.61 5.72 -5.13
CA PRO A 142 -3.72 6.21 -5.91
C PRO A 142 -4.71 7.00 -5.02
N PRO A 143 -5.46 7.96 -5.59
CA PRO A 143 -6.33 8.85 -4.83
C PRO A 143 -7.41 8.13 -4.00
N GLU A 144 -7.80 6.93 -4.41
CA GLU A 144 -8.80 6.12 -3.70
C GLU A 144 -8.32 5.64 -2.31
N LEU A 145 -7.01 5.66 -2.08
CA LEU A 145 -6.40 5.24 -0.81
C LEU A 145 -6.11 6.39 0.15
N LEU A 146 -6.08 7.62 -0.34
CA LEU A 146 -5.67 8.78 0.44
C LEU A 146 -6.88 9.49 1.06
N PRO A 147 -6.67 10.21 2.18
CA PRO A 147 -7.65 11.14 2.73
C PRO A 147 -8.03 12.23 1.72
N ALA A 148 -9.28 12.73 1.80
CA ALA A 148 -9.81 13.66 0.82
C ALA A 148 -9.06 15.02 0.79
N ASP A 149 -8.60 15.49 1.93
CA ASP A 149 -7.80 16.69 2.08
C ASP A 149 -6.46 16.56 1.34
N MET A 150 -5.76 15.46 1.55
CA MET A 150 -4.50 15.16 0.86
C MET A 150 -4.68 15.01 -0.66
N VAL A 151 -5.77 14.38 -1.09
CA VAL A 151 -6.12 14.27 -2.52
C VAL A 151 -6.36 15.64 -3.13
N SER A 152 -7.06 16.55 -2.41
CA SER A 152 -7.35 17.91 -2.87
C SER A 152 -6.09 18.73 -3.04
N GLU A 153 -5.17 18.67 -2.09
CA GLU A 153 -3.89 19.36 -2.12
C GLU A 153 -3.00 18.88 -3.27
N ILE A 154 -2.81 17.57 -3.41
CA ILE A 154 -2.03 17.00 -4.53
C ILE A 154 -2.66 17.39 -5.88
N ARG A 155 -3.98 17.45 -5.96
CA ARG A 155 -4.67 17.86 -7.18
C ARG A 155 -4.38 19.31 -7.55
N GLU A 156 -4.39 20.21 -6.58
CA GLU A 156 -4.10 21.62 -6.78
C GLU A 156 -2.64 21.82 -7.23
N ASP A 157 -1.70 21.17 -6.56
CA ASP A 157 -0.27 21.20 -6.91
C ASP A 157 0.00 20.70 -8.34
N LEU A 158 -0.63 19.56 -8.73
CA LEU A 158 -0.47 19.03 -10.09
C LEU A 158 -1.02 19.96 -11.16
N VAL A 159 -2.12 20.65 -10.90
CA VAL A 159 -2.70 21.63 -11.82
C VAL A 159 -1.83 22.89 -11.88
N GLU A 160 -1.25 23.31 -10.76
CA GLU A 160 -0.31 24.42 -10.72
C GLU A 160 0.96 24.11 -11.50
N ASP A 161 1.55 22.92 -11.32
CA ASP A 161 2.71 22.45 -12.08
C ASP A 161 2.41 22.45 -13.59
N TRP A 162 1.22 21.96 -13.99
CA TRP A 162 0.80 22.00 -15.40
C TRP A 162 0.68 23.42 -15.94
N ASN A 163 0.06 24.32 -15.20
CA ASN A 163 -0.13 25.71 -15.62
C ASN A 163 1.19 26.49 -15.67
N ALA A 164 2.22 26.06 -14.93
CA ALA A 164 3.57 26.61 -15.05
C ALA A 164 4.30 26.17 -16.33
N GLU A 165 3.94 25.00 -16.87
CA GLU A 165 4.56 24.44 -18.08
C GLU A 165 3.76 24.77 -19.36
N SER A 166 2.44 24.99 -19.27
CA SER A 166 1.53 25.14 -20.40
C SER A 166 0.46 26.20 -20.17
N GLU A 167 0.20 27.02 -21.20
CA GLU A 167 -0.92 27.95 -21.20
C GLU A 167 -2.27 27.28 -21.49
N THR A 168 -2.24 26.04 -21.99
CA THR A 168 -3.45 25.28 -22.32
C THR A 168 -4.01 24.60 -21.08
N PRO A 169 -5.28 24.81 -20.71
CA PRO A 169 -5.89 24.07 -19.61
C PRO A 169 -5.74 22.55 -19.77
N TRP A 170 -5.33 21.84 -18.72
CA TRP A 170 -5.02 20.42 -18.74
C TRP A 170 -6.10 19.55 -19.41
N TYR A 171 -7.38 19.88 -19.19
CA TYR A 171 -8.49 19.17 -19.81
C TYR A 171 -8.47 19.30 -21.35
N ASN A 172 -8.24 20.52 -21.84
CA ASN A 172 -8.16 20.80 -23.28
C ASN A 172 -6.92 20.14 -23.91
N ALA A 173 -5.80 20.11 -23.22
CA ALA A 173 -4.59 19.43 -23.65
C ALA A 173 -4.83 17.92 -23.87
N ILE A 174 -5.49 17.24 -22.91
CA ILE A 174 -5.88 15.83 -23.07
C ILE A 174 -6.83 15.66 -24.27
N MET A 175 -7.79 16.56 -24.43
CA MET A 175 -8.76 16.49 -25.54
C MET A 175 -8.11 16.77 -26.90
N ALA A 176 -7.07 17.60 -26.94
CA ALA A 176 -6.28 17.91 -28.15
C ALA A 176 -5.31 16.78 -28.54
N GLY A 177 -5.11 15.78 -27.68
CA GLY A 177 -4.22 14.64 -27.96
C GLY A 177 -2.82 14.81 -27.40
N GLU A 178 -2.58 15.77 -26.50
CA GLU A 178 -1.30 15.91 -25.84
C GLU A 178 -1.01 14.71 -24.90
N GLY A 179 0.17 14.12 -25.04
CA GLY A 179 0.64 12.99 -24.25
C GLY A 179 1.69 13.43 -23.23
N SER A 180 1.33 13.40 -21.93
CA SER A 180 2.25 13.68 -20.82
C SER A 180 1.92 12.80 -19.62
N GLU A 181 2.98 12.36 -18.92
CA GLU A 181 2.81 11.63 -17.65
C GLU A 181 2.09 12.50 -16.60
N LEU A 182 2.35 13.80 -16.60
CA LEU A 182 1.69 14.76 -15.70
C LEU A 182 0.19 14.84 -15.96
N LEU A 183 -0.26 14.84 -17.22
CA LEU A 183 -1.69 14.81 -17.58
C LEU A 183 -2.38 13.53 -17.11
N ILE A 184 -1.66 12.38 -17.14
CA ILE A 184 -2.19 11.12 -16.59
C ILE A 184 -2.36 11.25 -15.07
N ALA A 185 -1.38 11.80 -14.36
CA ALA A 185 -1.48 12.00 -12.93
C ALA A 185 -2.62 12.94 -12.55
N ILE A 186 -2.79 14.07 -13.26
CA ILE A 186 -3.91 14.99 -13.06
C ILE A 186 -5.25 14.27 -13.26
N ALA A 187 -5.40 13.50 -14.36
CA ALA A 187 -6.63 12.77 -14.64
C ALA A 187 -6.94 11.71 -13.56
N GLU A 188 -5.90 11.01 -13.04
CA GLU A 188 -6.02 10.05 -11.93
C GLU A 188 -6.54 10.73 -10.66
N TYR A 189 -5.92 11.85 -10.24
CA TYR A 189 -6.32 12.58 -9.04
C TYR A 189 -7.67 13.31 -9.19
N HIS A 190 -8.12 13.58 -10.42
CA HIS A 190 -9.48 14.01 -10.71
C HIS A 190 -10.50 12.86 -10.82
N GLN A 191 -10.04 11.60 -10.72
CA GLN A 191 -10.88 10.39 -10.75
C GLN A 191 -11.80 10.29 -11.98
N LYS A 192 -11.36 10.79 -13.13
CA LYS A 192 -12.11 10.79 -14.38
C LYS A 192 -11.64 9.67 -15.31
N ALA A 193 -12.22 8.48 -15.16
CA ALA A 193 -11.81 7.27 -15.89
C ALA A 193 -11.66 7.47 -17.41
N SER A 194 -12.56 8.21 -18.06
CA SER A 194 -12.50 8.49 -19.49
C SER A 194 -11.28 9.35 -19.89
N LEU A 195 -10.87 10.27 -19.02
CA LEU A 195 -9.70 11.12 -19.26
C LEU A 195 -8.41 10.36 -18.99
N ILE A 196 -8.39 9.48 -17.99
CA ILE A 196 -7.23 8.61 -17.70
C ILE A 196 -6.91 7.74 -18.92
N GLU A 197 -7.92 7.08 -19.47
CA GLU A 197 -7.76 6.21 -20.65
C GLU A 197 -7.26 7.01 -21.85
N ARG A 198 -7.83 8.19 -22.09
CA ARG A 198 -7.44 9.07 -23.20
C ARG A 198 -6.02 9.61 -23.03
N ALA A 199 -5.65 10.08 -21.84
CA ALA A 199 -4.30 10.56 -21.56
C ALA A 199 -3.25 9.46 -21.74
N ARG A 200 -3.56 8.21 -21.34
CA ARG A 200 -2.69 7.04 -21.58
C ARG A 200 -2.53 6.71 -23.06
N THR A 201 -3.62 6.79 -23.82
CA THR A 201 -3.58 6.57 -25.26
C THR A 201 -2.73 7.63 -25.97
N ASN A 202 -2.90 8.90 -25.60
CA ASN A 202 -2.13 10.01 -26.14
C ASN A 202 -0.61 9.86 -25.87
N LEU A 203 -0.24 9.34 -24.69
CA LEU A 203 1.17 9.12 -24.35
C LEU A 203 1.79 7.95 -25.14
N ALA A 204 0.97 6.99 -25.60
CA ALA A 204 1.42 5.81 -26.35
C ALA A 204 1.50 6.04 -27.87
N SER A 205 0.90 7.12 -28.40
CA SER A 205 0.91 7.49 -29.81
C SER A 205 2.18 8.27 -30.20
#